data_de49f83115e7613d28e08e4839ec84eb
#
_entry.id   de49f83115e7613d28e08e4839ec84eb
#
_cell.length_a   1.000
_cell.length_b   1.000
_cell.length_c   1.000
_cell.angle_alpha   90.00
_cell.angle_beta   90.00
_cell.angle_gamma   90.00
#
_symmetry.space_group_name_H-M   'P 1'
#
loop_
_entity.id
_entity.type
_entity.pdbx_description
1 polymer ?
#
loop_
_entity_poly.entity_id
_entity_poly.type
_entity_poly.pdbx_seq_one_letter_code
_entity_poly.pdbx_strand_id
1 'polypeptide(L)'
;MIRRPSFRAGLPVWLYLPAALGITLIVLPPIALIAQTPWDTFLDQVGSESSRQALVLSLRTAAFSTFLCILLGVPMAVVFARHDGVVTRVLRSLVLLPLVLPPVVGGIALLYTFGRLGLVGEHLRAVGIDIAFSSTAVVLAQTFVALPFLVISVEGAVRVAGTRYEEVAATLGAGPSRTLWRVTLPLIVPSLLAGVVLAFARAMGEFGATITFAGNAPGITQTAPLAIYVAEIDDPRAAIPLSLVLVVVSLIVVVAVHARRGVGRRGVGQGAL
;
A
#
# COMPACT_ATOMS: atom_id res chain seq x y z
N MET A 1 46.17 15.70 -20.92
CA MET A 1 44.71 15.88 -20.62
C MET A 1 43.96 14.87 -21.49
N ILE A 2 43.73 13.62 -20.95
CA ILE A 2 43.10 12.52 -21.70
C ILE A 2 41.60 12.63 -21.44
N ARG A 3 40.82 13.08 -22.47
CA ARG A 3 39.35 13.01 -22.43
C ARG A 3 38.92 11.54 -22.39
N ARG A 4 38.39 11.08 -21.24
CA ARG A 4 37.72 9.79 -21.17
C ARG A 4 36.46 9.84 -22.05
N PRO A 5 36.33 8.95 -23.04
CA PRO A 5 35.09 8.86 -23.83
C PRO A 5 33.97 8.46 -22.91
N SER A 6 32.91 9.29 -22.83
CA SER A 6 31.67 8.91 -22.15
C SER A 6 30.98 7.84 -23.02
N PHE A 7 31.21 6.60 -22.73
CA PHE A 7 30.47 5.48 -23.33
C PHE A 7 29.02 5.57 -22.79
N ARG A 8 28.17 6.27 -23.51
CA ARG A 8 26.72 6.07 -23.41
C ARG A 8 26.44 4.79 -24.16
N ALA A 9 26.44 3.65 -23.47
CA ALA A 9 25.90 2.40 -23.99
C ALA A 9 24.41 2.66 -24.29
N GLY A 10 24.07 2.89 -25.56
CA GLY A 10 22.69 3.00 -26.01
C GLY A 10 21.96 1.70 -25.69
N LEU A 11 20.69 1.78 -25.28
CA LEU A 11 19.88 0.58 -25.07
C LEU A 11 19.70 -0.17 -26.42
N PRO A 12 19.75 -1.50 -26.44
CA PRO A 12 19.45 -2.29 -27.64
C PRO A 12 18.05 -1.97 -28.15
N VAL A 13 17.94 -1.75 -29.48
CA VAL A 13 16.68 -1.32 -30.13
C VAL A 13 15.52 -2.30 -29.89
N TRP A 14 15.82 -3.59 -29.81
CA TRP A 14 14.81 -4.60 -29.58
C TRP A 14 14.07 -4.46 -28.24
N LEU A 15 14.65 -3.80 -27.24
CA LEU A 15 14.00 -3.54 -25.93
C LEU A 15 12.80 -2.59 -26.04
N TYR A 16 12.77 -1.73 -27.06
CA TYR A 16 11.67 -0.75 -27.19
C TYR A 16 10.35 -1.39 -27.55
N LEU A 17 10.35 -2.48 -28.34
CA LEU A 17 9.10 -3.17 -28.71
C LEU A 17 8.39 -3.78 -27.51
N PRO A 18 8.99 -4.70 -26.70
CA PRO A 18 8.33 -5.22 -25.52
C PRO A 18 8.00 -4.14 -24.49
N ALA A 19 8.84 -3.12 -24.36
CA ALA A 19 8.54 -1.99 -23.47
C ALA A 19 7.30 -1.20 -23.92
N ALA A 20 7.19 -0.91 -25.23
CA ALA A 20 6.01 -0.23 -25.79
C ALA A 20 4.74 -1.07 -25.61
N LEU A 21 4.80 -2.38 -25.88
CA LEU A 21 3.66 -3.28 -25.67
C LEU A 21 3.24 -3.33 -24.19
N GLY A 22 4.19 -3.42 -23.25
CA GLY A 22 3.91 -3.37 -21.81
C GLY A 22 3.29 -2.04 -21.37
N ILE A 23 3.78 -0.92 -21.85
CA ILE A 23 3.21 0.40 -21.57
C ILE A 23 1.79 0.49 -22.14
N THR A 24 1.57 0.06 -23.39
CA THR A 24 0.25 0.07 -24.02
C THR A 24 -0.75 -0.78 -23.22
N LEU A 25 -0.36 -1.96 -22.78
CA LEU A 25 -1.21 -2.84 -21.97
C LEU A 25 -1.68 -2.17 -20.66
N ILE A 26 -0.80 -1.37 -20.04
CA ILE A 26 -1.14 -0.69 -18.77
C ILE A 26 -1.94 0.59 -19.01
N VAL A 27 -1.67 1.32 -20.09
CA VAL A 27 -2.26 2.64 -20.35
C VAL A 27 -3.62 2.53 -21.06
N LEU A 28 -3.79 1.54 -21.92
CA LEU A 28 -5.02 1.38 -22.72
C LEU A 28 -6.30 1.18 -21.88
N PRO A 29 -6.33 0.34 -20.81
CA PRO A 29 -7.55 0.18 -20.01
C PRO A 29 -8.02 1.47 -19.31
N PRO A 30 -7.18 2.28 -18.65
CA PRO A 30 -7.60 3.58 -18.15
C PRO A 30 -8.12 4.54 -19.23
N ILE A 31 -7.51 4.55 -20.41
CA ILE A 31 -7.99 5.37 -21.55
C ILE A 31 -9.37 4.89 -21.99
N ALA A 32 -9.58 3.58 -22.10
CA ALA A 32 -10.89 3.01 -22.46
C ALA A 32 -11.95 3.38 -21.43
N LEU A 33 -11.63 3.37 -20.13
CA LEU A 33 -12.53 3.79 -19.07
C LEU A 33 -12.93 5.26 -19.23
N ILE A 34 -11.97 6.16 -19.52
CA ILE A 34 -12.24 7.59 -19.79
C ILE A 34 -13.13 7.76 -21.02
N ALA A 35 -12.87 7.03 -22.10
CA ALA A 35 -13.62 7.11 -23.33
C ALA A 35 -15.07 6.61 -23.21
N GLN A 36 -15.32 5.65 -22.29
CA GLN A 36 -16.64 5.08 -22.05
C GLN A 36 -17.40 5.78 -20.91
N THR A 37 -16.80 6.80 -20.28
CA THR A 37 -17.44 7.53 -19.17
C THR A 37 -18.65 8.31 -19.68
N PRO A 38 -19.83 8.14 -19.07
CA PRO A 38 -21.02 8.93 -19.37
C PRO A 38 -20.90 10.32 -18.72
N TRP A 39 -20.19 11.24 -19.42
CA TRP A 39 -19.84 12.56 -18.90
C TRP A 39 -21.04 13.45 -18.55
N ASP A 40 -22.19 13.22 -19.18
CA ASP A 40 -23.47 13.89 -18.93
C ASP A 40 -24.04 13.59 -17.54
N THR A 41 -23.86 12.37 -17.02
CA THR A 41 -24.36 11.94 -15.70
C THR A 41 -23.23 11.73 -14.67
N PHE A 42 -21.97 11.98 -15.07
CA PHE A 42 -20.79 11.71 -14.24
C PHE A 42 -20.86 12.35 -12.86
N LEU A 43 -21.14 13.66 -12.80
CA LEU A 43 -21.19 14.41 -11.54
C LEU A 43 -22.33 13.95 -10.63
N ASP A 44 -23.48 13.63 -11.19
CA ASP A 44 -24.64 13.14 -10.45
C ASP A 44 -24.36 11.76 -9.83
N GLN A 45 -23.74 10.87 -10.59
CA GLN A 45 -23.43 9.51 -10.14
C GLN A 45 -22.30 9.51 -9.08
N VAL A 46 -21.24 10.29 -9.28
CA VAL A 46 -20.16 10.45 -8.28
C VAL A 46 -20.65 11.18 -7.03
N GLY A 47 -21.53 12.18 -7.20
CA GLY A 47 -22.14 12.96 -6.12
C GLY A 47 -23.25 12.23 -5.37
N SER A 48 -23.68 11.07 -5.85
CA SER A 48 -24.71 10.28 -5.18
C SER A 48 -24.30 9.93 -3.74
N GLU A 49 -25.30 9.84 -2.84
CA GLU A 49 -25.03 9.52 -1.44
C GLU A 49 -24.29 8.21 -1.26
N SER A 50 -24.63 7.18 -2.05
CA SER A 50 -23.97 5.87 -2.05
C SER A 50 -22.49 5.97 -2.44
N SER A 51 -22.19 6.65 -3.57
CA SER A 51 -20.81 6.86 -4.03
C SER A 51 -19.97 7.65 -3.02
N ARG A 52 -20.55 8.72 -2.46
CA ARG A 52 -19.90 9.55 -1.46
C ARG A 52 -19.58 8.76 -0.18
N GLN A 53 -20.55 7.99 0.33
CA GLN A 53 -20.35 7.14 1.51
C GLN A 53 -19.25 6.11 1.28
N ALA A 54 -19.27 5.42 0.13
CA ALA A 54 -18.25 4.42 -0.21
C ALA A 54 -16.84 5.02 -0.35
N LEU A 55 -16.71 6.20 -0.98
CA LEU A 55 -15.43 6.91 -1.10
C LEU A 55 -14.89 7.37 0.26
N VAL A 56 -15.73 8.00 1.09
CA VAL A 56 -15.34 8.47 2.42
C VAL A 56 -14.94 7.29 3.31
N LEU A 57 -15.70 6.20 3.28
CA LEU A 57 -15.39 4.99 4.01
C LEU A 57 -14.03 4.41 3.56
N SER A 58 -13.80 4.26 2.24
CA SER A 58 -12.53 3.78 1.70
C SER A 58 -11.34 4.64 2.12
N LEU A 59 -11.45 5.97 2.04
CA LEU A 59 -10.39 6.88 2.45
C LEU A 59 -10.09 6.76 3.94
N ARG A 60 -11.12 6.72 4.78
CA ARG A 60 -10.97 6.59 6.24
C ARG A 60 -10.34 5.24 6.61
N THR A 61 -10.88 4.15 6.12
CA THR A 61 -10.38 2.81 6.46
C THR A 61 -8.97 2.59 5.92
N ALA A 62 -8.64 3.04 4.70
CA ALA A 62 -7.29 2.96 4.17
C ALA A 62 -6.29 3.83 4.95
N ALA A 63 -6.69 5.01 5.42
CA ALA A 63 -5.85 5.85 6.29
C ALA A 63 -5.56 5.16 7.63
N PHE A 64 -6.58 4.61 8.30
CA PHE A 64 -6.40 3.84 9.54
C PHE A 64 -5.58 2.57 9.33
N SER A 65 -5.83 1.83 8.25
CA SER A 65 -5.03 0.66 7.87
C SER A 65 -3.56 1.04 7.64
N THR A 66 -3.31 2.13 6.92
CA THR A 66 -1.94 2.62 6.69
C THR A 66 -1.26 3.04 7.98
N PHE A 67 -1.98 3.68 8.89
CA PHE A 67 -1.47 4.01 10.22
C PHE A 67 -1.08 2.73 11.00
N LEU A 68 -1.92 1.70 10.98
CA LEU A 68 -1.59 0.40 11.58
C LEU A 68 -0.40 -0.27 10.89
N CYS A 69 -0.31 -0.18 9.56
CA CYS A 69 0.87 -0.66 8.83
C CYS A 69 2.16 0.03 9.29
N ILE A 70 2.13 1.35 9.51
CA ILE A 70 3.30 2.09 10.03
C ILE A 70 3.63 1.63 11.46
N LEU A 71 2.62 1.58 12.33
CA LEU A 71 2.79 1.26 13.74
C LEU A 71 3.37 -0.16 13.95
N LEU A 72 2.91 -1.13 13.16
CA LEU A 72 3.32 -2.53 13.27
C LEU A 72 4.47 -2.87 12.31
N GLY A 73 4.41 -2.39 11.08
CA GLY A 73 5.33 -2.76 10.01
C GLY A 73 6.71 -2.14 10.12
N VAL A 74 6.83 -0.89 10.61
CA VAL A 74 8.15 -0.25 10.77
C VAL A 74 8.99 -0.99 11.83
N PRO A 75 8.48 -1.28 13.05
CA PRO A 75 9.25 -2.09 14.01
C PRO A 75 9.61 -3.48 13.47
N MET A 76 8.65 -4.17 12.83
CA MET A 76 8.90 -5.48 12.21
C MET A 76 10.01 -5.42 11.17
N ALA A 77 9.98 -4.45 10.27
CA ALA A 77 10.96 -4.26 9.22
C ALA A 77 12.37 -3.99 9.77
N VAL A 78 12.48 -3.15 10.81
CA VAL A 78 13.76 -2.87 11.48
C VAL A 78 14.30 -4.14 12.16
N VAL A 79 13.46 -4.90 12.87
CA VAL A 79 13.85 -6.16 13.48
C VAL A 79 14.32 -7.16 12.42
N PHE A 80 13.59 -7.32 11.34
CA PHE A 80 13.96 -8.23 10.23
C PHE A 80 15.23 -7.81 9.50
N ALA A 81 15.50 -6.51 9.42
CA ALA A 81 16.72 -6.00 8.79
C ALA A 81 17.98 -6.26 9.64
N ARG A 82 17.84 -6.36 10.96
CA ARG A 82 18.97 -6.49 11.92
C ARG A 82 19.21 -7.93 12.41
N HIS A 83 18.28 -8.86 12.13
CA HIS A 83 18.39 -10.25 12.58
C HIS A 83 18.27 -11.21 11.39
N ASP A 84 19.23 -12.14 11.26
CA ASP A 84 19.28 -13.13 10.16
C ASP A 84 19.11 -14.59 10.62
N GLY A 85 18.49 -14.82 11.79
CA GLY A 85 18.25 -16.15 12.34
C GLY A 85 17.15 -16.93 11.58
N VAL A 86 17.06 -18.24 11.80
CA VAL A 86 16.03 -19.11 11.22
C VAL A 86 14.63 -18.61 11.57
N VAL A 87 14.41 -18.25 12.82
CA VAL A 87 13.13 -17.71 13.31
C VAL A 87 12.74 -16.44 12.55
N THR A 88 13.68 -15.51 12.36
CA THR A 88 13.44 -14.28 11.60
C THR A 88 13.08 -14.57 10.15
N ARG A 89 13.73 -15.55 9.51
CA ARG A 89 13.41 -15.97 8.14
C ARG A 89 12.01 -16.52 8.03
N VAL A 90 11.60 -17.39 8.96
CA VAL A 90 10.24 -17.94 9.00
C VAL A 90 9.20 -16.85 9.22
N LEU A 91 9.40 -15.98 10.23
CA LEU A 91 8.50 -14.86 10.50
C LEU A 91 8.37 -13.91 9.31
N ARG A 92 9.49 -13.59 8.64
CA ARG A 92 9.48 -12.81 7.40
C ARG A 92 8.64 -13.46 6.32
N SER A 93 8.79 -14.77 6.11
CA SER A 93 7.97 -15.51 5.14
C SER A 93 6.48 -15.47 5.50
N LEU A 94 6.14 -15.59 6.78
CA LEU A 94 4.75 -15.49 7.24
C LEU A 94 4.17 -14.08 7.04
N VAL A 95 4.95 -13.04 7.29
CA VAL A 95 4.53 -11.64 7.03
C VAL A 95 4.31 -11.38 5.54
N LEU A 96 5.04 -12.07 4.66
CA LEU A 96 4.88 -11.95 3.22
C LEU A 96 3.78 -12.85 2.65
N LEU A 97 3.22 -13.74 3.46
CA LEU A 97 2.17 -14.68 3.04
C LEU A 97 0.96 -14.01 2.37
N PRO A 98 0.45 -12.85 2.88
CA PRO A 98 -0.69 -12.16 2.24
C PRO A 98 -0.46 -11.73 0.79
N LEU A 99 0.80 -11.62 0.33
CA LEU A 99 1.11 -11.28 -1.07
C LEU A 99 0.82 -12.43 -2.04
N VAL A 100 0.91 -13.66 -1.54
CA VAL A 100 0.77 -14.88 -2.35
C VAL A 100 -0.62 -15.49 -2.20
N LEU A 101 -1.27 -15.28 -1.05
CA LEU A 101 -2.61 -15.78 -0.79
C LEU A 101 -3.63 -15.12 -1.72
N PRO A 102 -4.56 -15.88 -2.33
CA PRO A 102 -5.73 -15.31 -2.95
C PRO A 102 -6.48 -14.43 -1.92
N PRO A 103 -6.89 -13.19 -2.29
CA PRO A 103 -7.49 -12.25 -1.33
C PRO A 103 -8.69 -12.82 -0.56
N VAL A 104 -9.54 -13.59 -1.24
CA VAL A 104 -10.70 -14.27 -0.61
C VAL A 104 -10.24 -15.25 0.48
N VAL A 105 -9.17 -16.01 0.25
CA VAL A 105 -8.61 -16.96 1.24
C VAL A 105 -8.09 -16.20 2.46
N GLY A 106 -7.43 -15.06 2.25
CA GLY A 106 -7.01 -14.16 3.32
C GLY A 106 -8.18 -13.67 4.16
N GLY A 107 -9.29 -13.28 3.53
CA GLY A 107 -10.52 -12.87 4.20
C GLY A 107 -11.18 -14.01 4.99
N ILE A 108 -11.21 -15.22 4.45
CA ILE A 108 -11.67 -16.42 5.15
C ILE A 108 -10.80 -16.69 6.39
N ALA A 109 -9.47 -16.61 6.26
CA ALA A 109 -8.55 -16.78 7.39
C ALA A 109 -8.81 -15.75 8.50
N LEU A 110 -9.03 -14.48 8.13
CA LEU A 110 -9.40 -13.42 9.07
C LEU A 110 -10.77 -13.70 9.74
N LEU A 111 -11.74 -14.21 8.98
CA LEU A 111 -13.06 -14.58 9.51
C LEU A 111 -12.98 -15.74 10.52
N TYR A 112 -12.16 -16.76 10.25
CA TYR A 112 -11.91 -17.85 11.19
C TYR A 112 -11.06 -17.44 12.39
N THR A 113 -10.32 -16.32 12.29
CA THR A 113 -9.56 -15.78 13.42
C THR A 113 -10.41 -14.84 14.28
N PHE A 114 -11.03 -13.82 13.65
CA PHE A 114 -11.69 -12.70 14.34
C PHE A 114 -13.23 -12.71 14.21
N GLY A 115 -13.80 -13.68 13.49
CA GLY A 115 -15.24 -13.86 13.39
C GLY A 115 -15.86 -14.29 14.72
N ARG A 116 -17.18 -14.23 14.83
CA ARG A 116 -17.91 -14.52 16.08
C ARG A 116 -17.63 -15.89 16.69
N LEU A 117 -17.30 -16.88 15.89
CA LEU A 117 -16.93 -18.24 16.29
C LEU A 117 -15.44 -18.54 15.98
N GLY A 118 -14.64 -17.49 15.72
CA GLY A 118 -13.22 -17.61 15.40
C GLY A 118 -12.35 -17.72 16.65
N LEU A 119 -11.10 -18.18 16.46
CA LEU A 119 -10.13 -18.44 17.53
C LEU A 119 -9.96 -17.30 18.54
N VAL A 120 -9.95 -16.07 18.07
CA VAL A 120 -9.80 -14.86 18.89
C VAL A 120 -11.16 -14.17 19.07
N GLY A 121 -11.99 -14.21 18.02
CA GLY A 121 -13.27 -13.52 17.99
C GLY A 121 -14.25 -13.97 19.06
N GLU A 122 -14.30 -15.26 19.39
CA GLU A 122 -15.12 -15.79 20.47
C GLU A 122 -14.76 -15.16 21.83
N HIS A 123 -13.48 -15.02 22.13
CA HIS A 123 -12.98 -14.40 23.36
C HIS A 123 -13.26 -12.90 23.40
N LEU A 124 -13.10 -12.20 22.28
CA LEU A 124 -13.41 -10.77 22.16
C LEU A 124 -14.90 -10.51 22.36
N ARG A 125 -15.75 -11.37 21.81
CA ARG A 125 -17.20 -11.30 21.98
C ARG A 125 -17.63 -11.47 23.43
N ALA A 126 -16.94 -12.31 24.19
CA ALA A 126 -17.23 -12.49 25.62
C ALA A 126 -17.06 -11.19 26.44
N VAL A 127 -16.23 -10.24 25.93
CA VAL A 127 -16.03 -8.90 26.50
C VAL A 127 -16.78 -7.81 25.72
N GLY A 128 -17.73 -8.18 24.85
CA GLY A 128 -18.60 -7.26 24.12
C GLY A 128 -18.01 -6.66 22.85
N ILE A 129 -16.91 -7.23 22.32
CA ILE A 129 -16.24 -6.73 21.09
C ILE A 129 -16.54 -7.65 19.93
N ASP A 130 -17.36 -7.18 18.98
CA ASP A 130 -17.62 -7.84 17.69
C ASP A 130 -16.81 -7.15 16.58
N ILE A 131 -15.87 -7.88 15.95
CA ILE A 131 -15.02 -7.35 14.89
C ILE A 131 -15.61 -7.61 13.50
N ALA A 132 -15.96 -8.87 13.19
CA ALA A 132 -16.47 -9.24 11.86
C ALA A 132 -17.70 -8.43 11.47
N PHE A 133 -17.84 -8.17 10.16
CA PHE A 133 -18.95 -7.39 9.58
C PHE A 133 -19.05 -5.94 10.09
N SER A 134 -17.91 -5.34 10.43
CA SER A 134 -17.80 -3.95 10.89
C SER A 134 -16.76 -3.17 10.09
N SER A 135 -16.73 -1.84 10.24
CA SER A 135 -15.66 -1.00 9.67
C SER A 135 -14.28 -1.37 10.23
N THR A 136 -14.20 -1.91 11.45
CA THR A 136 -12.95 -2.46 12.03
C THR A 136 -12.47 -3.67 11.24
N ALA A 137 -13.37 -4.56 10.81
CA ALA A 137 -13.01 -5.68 9.93
C ALA A 137 -12.45 -5.21 8.60
N VAL A 138 -13.01 -4.13 8.01
CA VAL A 138 -12.44 -3.51 6.80
C VAL A 138 -11.01 -3.06 7.04
N VAL A 139 -10.75 -2.32 8.13
CA VAL A 139 -9.40 -1.83 8.48
C VAL A 139 -8.43 -3.00 8.68
N LEU A 140 -8.84 -4.07 9.36
CA LEU A 140 -7.99 -5.24 9.57
C LEU A 140 -7.70 -6.00 8.27
N ALA A 141 -8.71 -6.18 7.40
CA ALA A 141 -8.51 -6.80 6.09
C ALA A 141 -7.52 -5.99 5.23
N GLN A 142 -7.70 -4.69 5.16
CA GLN A 142 -6.81 -3.79 4.45
C GLN A 142 -5.40 -3.80 5.04
N THR A 143 -5.27 -3.81 6.39
CA THR A 143 -3.97 -3.86 7.07
C THR A 143 -3.25 -5.17 6.77
N PHE A 144 -3.96 -6.31 6.86
CA PHE A 144 -3.41 -7.64 6.58
C PHE A 144 -2.78 -7.72 5.19
N VAL A 145 -3.46 -7.15 4.19
CA VAL A 145 -2.99 -7.20 2.79
C VAL A 145 -1.95 -6.13 2.47
N ALA A 146 -2.00 -4.97 3.14
CA ALA A 146 -1.11 -3.84 2.86
C ALA A 146 0.21 -3.89 3.64
N LEU A 147 0.22 -4.51 4.82
CA LEU A 147 1.38 -4.58 5.72
C LEU A 147 2.66 -5.09 5.06
N PRO A 148 2.66 -6.19 4.27
CA PRO A 148 3.85 -6.69 3.60
C PRO A 148 4.54 -5.65 2.71
N PHE A 149 3.78 -4.81 2.02
CA PHE A 149 4.33 -3.79 1.12
C PHE A 149 5.16 -2.75 1.88
N LEU A 150 4.68 -2.33 3.05
CA LEU A 150 5.44 -1.43 3.92
C LEU A 150 6.68 -2.12 4.47
N VAL A 151 6.53 -3.35 4.98
CA VAL A 151 7.64 -4.11 5.59
C VAL A 151 8.77 -4.30 4.57
N ILE A 152 8.48 -4.76 3.35
CA ILE A 152 9.50 -4.93 2.30
C ILE A 152 10.22 -3.61 2.00
N SER A 153 9.46 -2.52 1.84
CA SER A 153 10.03 -1.21 1.50
C SER A 153 10.98 -0.69 2.59
N VAL A 154 10.55 -0.79 3.84
CA VAL A 154 11.32 -0.30 5.00
C VAL A 154 12.50 -1.23 5.31
N GLU A 155 12.29 -2.55 5.30
CA GLU A 155 13.37 -3.53 5.52
C GLU A 155 14.50 -3.36 4.50
N GLY A 156 14.14 -3.25 3.21
CA GLY A 156 15.11 -3.01 2.14
C GLY A 156 15.91 -1.72 2.36
N ALA A 157 15.24 -0.64 2.79
CA ALA A 157 15.90 0.62 3.07
C ALA A 157 16.86 0.55 4.28
N VAL A 158 16.44 -0.11 5.36
CA VAL A 158 17.29 -0.30 6.55
C VAL A 158 18.53 -1.15 6.22
N ARG A 159 18.36 -2.21 5.41
CA ARG A 159 19.50 -3.05 4.95
C ARG A 159 20.48 -2.26 4.09
N VAL A 160 19.99 -1.45 3.16
CA VAL A 160 20.84 -0.59 2.30
C VAL A 160 21.54 0.50 3.10
N ALA A 161 20.90 1.08 4.11
CA ALA A 161 21.53 2.06 5.00
C ALA A 161 22.72 1.48 5.79
N GLY A 162 22.70 0.16 6.05
CA GLY A 162 23.74 -0.53 6.83
C GLY A 162 23.80 -0.09 8.29
N THR A 163 24.92 -0.40 8.98
CA THR A 163 25.12 -0.11 10.40
C THR A 163 26.11 1.04 10.67
N ARG A 164 26.83 1.48 9.65
CA ARG A 164 27.93 2.45 9.79
C ARG A 164 27.55 3.71 10.58
N TYR A 165 26.44 4.32 10.29
CA TYR A 165 26.01 5.55 10.99
C TYR A 165 25.54 5.27 12.42
N GLU A 166 24.99 4.08 12.66
CA GLU A 166 24.58 3.63 14.00
C GLU A 166 25.79 3.36 14.88
N GLU A 167 26.85 2.75 14.32
CA GLU A 167 28.13 2.51 15.00
C GLU A 167 28.80 3.83 15.39
N VAL A 168 28.85 4.83 14.49
CA VAL A 168 29.35 6.16 14.79
C VAL A 168 28.53 6.85 15.89
N ALA A 169 27.21 6.73 15.84
CA ALA A 169 26.36 7.28 16.90
C ALA A 169 26.62 6.60 18.26
N ALA A 170 26.86 5.30 18.28
CA ALA A 170 27.19 4.54 19.49
C ALA A 170 28.56 4.99 20.09
N THR A 171 29.57 5.24 19.25
CA THR A 171 30.89 5.78 19.74
C THR A 171 30.74 7.16 20.34
N LEU A 172 29.74 7.94 19.92
CA LEU A 172 29.40 9.26 20.51
C LEU A 172 28.48 9.16 21.74
N GLY A 173 28.22 7.93 22.26
CA GLY A 173 27.42 7.70 23.46
C GLY A 173 25.92 7.70 23.22
N ALA A 174 25.45 7.59 21.96
CA ALA A 174 24.02 7.47 21.66
C ALA A 174 23.50 6.07 22.01
N GLY A 175 22.50 5.99 22.88
CA GLY A 175 21.79 4.72 23.15
C GLY A 175 20.90 4.28 21.99
N PRO A 176 20.44 2.99 21.98
CA PRO A 176 19.72 2.38 20.85
C PRO A 176 18.48 3.18 20.41
N SER A 177 17.66 3.64 21.34
CA SER A 177 16.45 4.43 21.01
C SER A 177 16.80 5.77 20.37
N ARG A 178 17.85 6.47 20.86
CA ARG A 178 18.31 7.73 20.25
C ARG A 178 18.83 7.51 18.84
N THR A 179 19.60 6.43 18.63
CA THR A 179 20.10 6.03 17.31
C THR A 179 18.96 5.73 16.36
N LEU A 180 17.96 4.95 16.78
CA LEU A 180 16.80 4.65 15.95
C LEU A 180 16.08 5.94 15.49
N TRP A 181 15.72 6.82 16.44
CA TRP A 181 14.91 8.01 16.13
C TRP A 181 15.68 9.13 15.43
N ARG A 182 16.99 9.31 15.72
CA ARG A 182 17.79 10.44 15.20
C ARG A 182 18.71 10.07 14.05
N VAL A 183 18.95 8.77 13.81
CA VAL A 183 19.86 8.31 12.75
C VAL A 183 19.12 7.39 11.78
N THR A 184 18.66 6.23 12.24
CA THR A 184 18.09 5.20 11.34
C THR A 184 16.82 5.66 10.64
N LEU A 185 15.81 6.13 11.40
CA LEU A 185 14.54 6.56 10.80
C LEU A 185 14.70 7.74 9.84
N PRO A 186 15.43 8.84 10.17
CA PRO A 186 15.65 9.91 9.21
C PRO A 186 16.33 9.48 7.92
N LEU A 187 17.28 8.54 8.00
CA LEU A 187 17.98 8.02 6.82
C LEU A 187 17.04 7.31 5.84
N ILE A 188 16.04 6.60 6.36
CA ILE A 188 15.12 5.78 5.55
C ILE A 188 13.81 6.49 5.22
N VAL A 189 13.58 7.73 5.69
CA VAL A 189 12.34 8.50 5.44
C VAL A 189 11.87 8.47 3.98
N PRO A 190 12.74 8.64 2.96
CA PRO A 190 12.28 8.61 1.57
C PRO A 190 11.67 7.26 1.16
N SER A 191 12.25 6.15 1.65
CA SER A 191 11.75 4.80 1.38
C SER A 191 10.55 4.46 2.27
N LEU A 192 10.53 4.95 3.51
CA LEU A 192 9.38 4.83 4.40
C LEU A 192 8.15 5.49 3.78
N LEU A 193 8.28 6.74 3.31
CA LEU A 193 7.18 7.43 2.65
C LEU A 193 6.69 6.68 1.40
N ALA A 194 7.61 6.11 0.62
CA ALA A 194 7.24 5.29 -0.52
C ALA A 194 6.46 4.03 -0.11
N GLY A 195 6.91 3.36 0.94
CA GLY A 195 6.21 2.20 1.50
C GLY A 195 4.83 2.54 2.05
N VAL A 196 4.70 3.68 2.74
CA VAL A 196 3.42 4.18 3.27
C VAL A 196 2.40 4.39 2.15
N VAL A 197 2.82 5.02 1.06
CA VAL A 197 1.92 5.27 -0.06
C VAL A 197 1.56 4.00 -0.81
N LEU A 198 2.51 3.09 -0.96
CA LEU A 198 2.23 1.79 -1.56
C LEU A 198 1.24 0.99 -0.70
N ALA A 199 1.39 1.01 0.62
CA ALA A 199 0.46 0.39 1.55
C ALA A 199 -0.93 1.05 1.48
N PHE A 200 -1.00 2.40 1.42
CA PHE A 200 -2.26 3.11 1.27
C PHE A 200 -2.97 2.78 -0.05
N ALA A 201 -2.25 2.80 -1.18
CA ALA A 201 -2.82 2.45 -2.48
C ALA A 201 -3.33 1.00 -2.49
N ARG A 202 -2.57 0.08 -1.86
CA ARG A 202 -2.98 -1.33 -1.73
C ARG A 202 -4.23 -1.49 -0.86
N ALA A 203 -4.32 -0.75 0.25
CA ALA A 203 -5.49 -0.73 1.12
C ALA A 203 -6.73 -0.16 0.41
N MET A 204 -6.58 0.95 -0.33
CA MET A 204 -7.67 1.56 -1.11
C MET A 204 -8.27 0.63 -2.16
N GLY A 205 -7.46 -0.21 -2.79
CA GLY A 205 -7.90 -1.16 -3.80
C GLY A 205 -8.32 -2.53 -3.23
N GLU A 206 -8.39 -2.70 -1.91
CA GLU A 206 -8.74 -3.99 -1.34
C GLU A 206 -10.23 -4.30 -1.49
N PHE A 207 -10.51 -5.49 -2.03
CA PHE A 207 -11.86 -6.00 -2.31
C PHE A 207 -12.08 -7.39 -1.70
N GLY A 208 -11.23 -8.36 -2.06
CA GLY A 208 -11.49 -9.78 -1.84
C GLY A 208 -11.50 -10.20 -0.36
N ALA A 209 -10.53 -9.73 0.43
CA ALA A 209 -10.50 -10.00 1.87
C ALA A 209 -11.60 -9.21 2.58
N THR A 210 -11.92 -8.01 2.12
CA THR A 210 -12.97 -7.17 2.70
C THR A 210 -14.34 -7.80 2.54
N ILE A 211 -14.73 -8.24 1.32
CA ILE A 211 -16.07 -8.80 1.10
C ILE A 211 -16.31 -10.07 1.92
N THR A 212 -15.28 -10.90 2.11
CA THR A 212 -15.40 -12.16 2.84
C THR A 212 -15.39 -12.00 4.35
N PHE A 213 -14.63 -11.02 4.89
CA PHE A 213 -14.51 -10.82 6.34
C PHE A 213 -15.41 -9.72 6.88
N ALA A 214 -15.58 -8.62 6.14
CA ALA A 214 -16.38 -7.48 6.58
C ALA A 214 -17.77 -7.41 5.92
N GLY A 215 -18.00 -8.16 4.84
CA GLY A 215 -19.24 -8.09 4.08
C GLY A 215 -19.35 -6.83 3.20
N ASN A 216 -20.58 -6.46 2.85
CA ASN A 216 -20.86 -5.38 1.91
C ASN A 216 -22.09 -4.56 2.33
N ALA A 217 -22.08 -3.97 3.52
CA ALA A 217 -23.17 -3.16 4.05
C ALA A 217 -22.94 -1.68 3.69
N PRO A 218 -23.88 -1.02 2.95
CA PRO A 218 -23.78 0.40 2.63
C PRO A 218 -23.57 1.26 3.86
N GLY A 219 -22.63 2.22 3.78
CA GLY A 219 -22.29 3.14 4.87
C GLY A 219 -21.48 2.54 6.03
N ILE A 220 -21.35 1.21 6.12
CA ILE A 220 -20.66 0.52 7.23
C ILE A 220 -19.40 -0.21 6.75
N THR A 221 -19.52 -1.05 5.73
CA THR A 221 -18.41 -1.88 5.21
C THR A 221 -18.24 -1.80 3.69
N GLN A 222 -19.21 -1.22 2.98
CA GLN A 222 -19.14 -1.08 1.53
C GLN A 222 -18.11 -0.01 1.13
N THR A 223 -16.88 -0.45 0.87
CA THR A 223 -15.82 0.40 0.31
C THR A 223 -16.06 0.70 -1.17
N ALA A 224 -15.34 1.66 -1.76
CA ALA A 224 -15.49 2.03 -3.17
C ALA A 224 -15.31 0.82 -4.13
N PRO A 225 -14.30 -0.07 -3.97
CA PRO A 225 -14.24 -1.29 -4.78
C PRO A 225 -15.48 -2.18 -4.66
N LEU A 226 -16.07 -2.28 -3.46
CA LEU A 226 -17.30 -3.06 -3.24
C LEU A 226 -18.53 -2.39 -3.88
N ALA A 227 -18.64 -1.07 -3.78
CA ALA A 227 -19.71 -0.31 -4.43
C ALA A 227 -19.62 -0.39 -5.96
N ILE A 228 -18.41 -0.30 -6.53
CA ILE A 228 -18.16 -0.49 -7.96
C ILE A 228 -18.61 -1.88 -8.40
N TYR A 229 -18.26 -2.92 -7.64
CA TYR A 229 -18.64 -4.31 -7.96
C TYR A 229 -20.17 -4.52 -7.97
N VAL A 230 -20.88 -3.93 -7.01
CA VAL A 230 -22.36 -4.00 -7.01
C VAL A 230 -22.94 -3.24 -8.19
N ALA A 231 -22.45 -2.03 -8.45
CA ALA A 231 -22.91 -1.23 -9.59
C ALA A 231 -22.66 -1.96 -10.93
N GLU A 232 -21.51 -2.65 -11.07
CA GLU A 232 -21.18 -3.43 -12.28
C GLU A 232 -22.17 -4.58 -12.54
N ILE A 233 -22.67 -5.22 -11.46
CA ILE A 233 -23.68 -6.29 -11.60
C ILE A 233 -25.03 -5.73 -12.01
N ASP A 234 -25.44 -4.60 -11.46
CA ASP A 234 -26.75 -3.99 -11.71
C ASP A 234 -26.80 -3.25 -13.06
N ASP A 235 -25.81 -2.39 -13.32
CA ASP A 235 -25.63 -1.65 -14.57
C ASP A 235 -24.11 -1.35 -14.78
N PRO A 236 -23.45 -2.02 -15.74
CA PRO A 236 -22.02 -1.81 -16.02
C PRO A 236 -21.64 -0.36 -16.28
N ARG A 237 -22.55 0.47 -16.83
CA ARG A 237 -22.28 1.88 -17.08
C ARG A 237 -22.28 2.71 -15.80
N ALA A 238 -23.08 2.34 -14.82
CA ALA A 238 -23.10 3.01 -13.51
C ALA A 238 -21.83 2.79 -12.67
N ALA A 239 -21.07 1.72 -12.94
CA ALA A 239 -19.80 1.44 -12.28
C ALA A 239 -18.65 2.34 -12.78
N ILE A 240 -18.73 2.86 -14.01
CA ILE A 240 -17.63 3.58 -14.67
C ILE A 240 -17.21 4.87 -13.93
N PRO A 241 -18.12 5.77 -13.52
CA PRO A 241 -17.75 7.02 -12.87
C PRO A 241 -17.00 6.82 -11.57
N LEU A 242 -17.49 5.92 -10.70
CA LEU A 242 -16.82 5.62 -9.43
C LEU A 242 -15.45 4.93 -9.64
N SER A 243 -15.36 4.06 -10.65
CA SER A 243 -14.11 3.42 -11.06
C SER A 243 -13.08 4.45 -11.52
N LEU A 244 -13.49 5.43 -12.34
CA LEU A 244 -12.61 6.50 -12.79
C LEU A 244 -12.11 7.36 -11.63
N VAL A 245 -12.97 7.70 -10.66
CA VAL A 245 -12.55 8.42 -9.45
C VAL A 245 -11.50 7.61 -8.68
N LEU A 246 -11.70 6.31 -8.51
CA LEU A 246 -10.74 5.45 -7.80
C LEU A 246 -9.39 5.36 -8.55
N VAL A 247 -9.40 5.29 -9.88
CA VAL A 247 -8.18 5.34 -10.71
C VAL A 247 -7.46 6.65 -10.54
N VAL A 248 -8.17 7.78 -10.58
CA VAL A 248 -7.58 9.13 -10.41
C VAL A 248 -6.98 9.27 -9.00
N VAL A 249 -7.69 8.87 -7.96
CA VAL A 249 -7.17 8.89 -6.57
C VAL A 249 -5.90 8.04 -6.47
N SER A 250 -5.91 6.83 -7.02
CA SER A 250 -4.75 5.94 -7.03
C SER A 250 -3.57 6.54 -7.77
N LEU A 251 -3.82 7.18 -8.93
CA LEU A 251 -2.79 7.85 -9.72
C LEU A 251 -2.18 9.05 -8.97
N ILE A 252 -3.02 9.89 -8.35
CA ILE A 252 -2.56 11.03 -7.53
C ILE A 252 -1.63 10.54 -6.42
N VAL A 253 -2.02 9.49 -5.72
CA VAL A 253 -1.25 8.87 -4.64
C VAL A 253 0.10 8.39 -5.15
N VAL A 254 0.16 7.67 -6.28
CA VAL A 254 1.40 7.18 -6.89
C VAL A 254 2.29 8.33 -7.38
N VAL A 255 1.73 9.33 -8.07
CA VAL A 255 2.47 10.50 -8.59
C VAL A 255 3.05 11.33 -7.44
N ALA A 256 2.30 11.56 -6.37
CA ALA A 256 2.77 12.33 -5.21
C ALA A 256 4.06 11.76 -4.59
N VAL A 257 4.22 10.44 -4.62
CA VAL A 257 5.45 9.76 -4.16
C VAL A 257 6.61 9.95 -5.11
N HIS A 258 6.36 9.78 -6.41
CA HIS A 258 7.42 9.86 -7.41
C HIS A 258 7.96 11.28 -7.57
N ALA A 259 7.09 12.30 -7.48
CA ALA A 259 7.48 13.71 -7.57
C ALA A 259 8.48 14.09 -6.45
N ARG A 260 8.33 13.57 -5.25
CA ARG A 260 9.26 13.84 -4.13
C ARG A 260 10.64 13.19 -4.30
N ARG A 261 10.75 12.09 -5.04
CA ARG A 261 12.06 11.45 -5.34
C ARG A 261 12.94 12.25 -6.29
N GLY A 262 12.36 13.09 -7.16
CA GLY A 262 13.10 13.91 -8.12
C GLY A 262 13.81 15.12 -7.50
N VAL A 263 13.32 15.64 -6.39
CA VAL A 263 13.87 16.86 -5.74
C VAL A 263 15.15 16.56 -4.94
N GLY A 264 15.29 15.36 -4.36
CA GLY A 264 16.48 15.00 -3.57
C GLY A 264 17.77 14.77 -4.39
N ARG A 265 17.67 14.54 -5.69
CA ARG A 265 18.83 14.28 -6.56
C ARG A 265 19.52 15.54 -7.11
N ARG A 266 18.88 16.70 -7.05
CA ARG A 266 19.45 17.95 -7.59
C ARG A 266 20.38 18.70 -6.61
N GLY A 267 20.40 18.31 -5.32
CA GLY A 267 21.18 19.02 -4.29
C GLY A 267 22.60 18.54 -4.09
N VAL A 268 23.03 17.41 -4.65
CA VAL A 268 24.38 16.83 -4.38
C VAL A 268 25.39 17.07 -5.50
N GLY A 269 24.99 17.66 -6.60
CA GLY A 269 25.84 17.82 -7.81
C GLY A 269 26.47 19.19 -8.05
N GLN A 270 26.30 20.20 -7.17
CA GLN A 270 26.80 21.56 -7.41
C GLN A 270 27.70 22.14 -6.31
N GLY A 271 28.39 21.32 -5.56
CA GLY A 271 29.29 21.77 -4.50
C GLY A 271 30.69 21.15 -4.54
N ALA A 272 31.28 20.98 -5.73
CA ALA A 272 32.68 20.57 -5.87
C ALA A 272 33.29 21.25 -7.11
N LEU A 273 33.68 22.48 -6.95
CA LEU A 273 34.76 23.15 -7.70
C LEU A 273 35.70 23.79 -6.71
#